data_39955c0151f7e5dd6b3afe9b58fbf00a
#
_entry.id   39955c0151f7e5dd6b3afe9b58fbf00a
#
_cell.length_a   1.000
_cell.length_b   1.000
_cell.length_c   1.000
_cell.angle_alpha   90.00
_cell.angle_beta   90.00
_cell.angle_gamma   90.00
#
_symmetry.space_group_name_H-M   'P 1'
#
loop_
_entity.id
_entity.type
_entity.pdbx_description
1 polymer ?
#
loop_
_entity_poly.entity_id
_entity_poly.type
_entity_poly.pdbx_seq_one_letter_code
_entity_poly.pdbx_strand_id
1 'polypeptide(L)'
;MAHANAPLSFEGRRRLVERCQTRPIAHVAAEMGISRACASKWVNSWRSHGEAGPQDRPSTPRRSPNASPAWVIDKIEIWRREHKWSAQRITHELADIGFTVNRRTVTRHLTRLGLGKRRFIDSGGENNRKPGKITARRPGHMVHLDVKKVGRIPDGGDWRIHGRDSDQAKATGRAKSAGAKRGYVYLHSAIDGFSPVAYTEPLADEKGATAAAFLSRAKVWFAAHGINHIHRIVTDNGACYRSGDFARIVGQQTRHQRTKPYTPRHNGKVERYPRILAEEVLYAHEFTSQHARSAAISVWNIHYNYHRPHSGAAGLPPASRFRAGVTNVQPSYN
;
A
#
# COMPACT_ATOMS: atom_id res chain seq x y z
N MET A 1 -30.28 -0.60 20.36
CA MET A 1 -29.46 -1.73 20.90
C MET A 1 -29.06 -1.37 22.32
N ALA A 2 -29.29 -2.23 23.28
CA ALA A 2 -28.88 -1.98 24.66
C ALA A 2 -27.35 -1.96 24.74
N HIS A 3 -26.79 -1.02 25.53
CA HIS A 3 -25.36 -0.95 25.75
C HIS A 3 -24.89 -2.23 26.47
N ALA A 4 -23.79 -2.86 26.02
CA ALA A 4 -23.30 -4.14 26.54
C ALA A 4 -23.06 -4.14 28.07
N ASN A 5 -22.77 -2.96 28.65
CA ASN A 5 -22.54 -2.75 30.08
C ASN A 5 -23.75 -2.12 30.80
N ALA A 6 -24.95 -2.14 30.22
CA ALA A 6 -26.12 -1.60 30.88
C ALA A 6 -26.52 -2.55 32.02
N PRO A 7 -26.71 -2.05 33.28
CA PRO A 7 -27.10 -2.87 34.42
C PRO A 7 -28.43 -3.61 34.23
N LEU A 8 -29.29 -3.06 33.36
CA LEU A 8 -30.59 -3.63 33.04
C LEU A 8 -30.82 -3.61 31.52
N SER A 9 -31.23 -4.74 30.96
CA SER A 9 -31.79 -4.83 29.62
C SER A 9 -33.13 -4.06 29.53
N PHE A 10 -33.67 -3.80 28.34
CA PHE A 10 -34.96 -3.20 28.15
C PHE A 10 -36.07 -3.99 28.91
N GLU A 11 -36.06 -5.31 28.78
CA GLU A 11 -37.00 -6.18 29.49
C GLU A 11 -36.79 -6.16 31.00
N GLY A 12 -35.55 -6.07 31.47
CA GLY A 12 -35.25 -5.89 32.90
C GLY A 12 -35.82 -4.57 33.46
N ARG A 13 -35.82 -3.50 32.66
CA ARG A 13 -36.41 -2.20 33.03
C ARG A 13 -37.95 -2.24 33.04
N ARG A 14 -38.57 -2.99 32.12
CA ARG A 14 -40.03 -3.24 32.14
C ARG A 14 -40.43 -3.97 33.42
N ARG A 15 -39.78 -5.08 33.74
CA ARG A 15 -40.03 -5.85 34.97
C ARG A 15 -39.82 -5.02 36.23
N LEU A 16 -38.78 -4.16 36.25
CA LEU A 16 -38.56 -3.23 37.35
C LEU A 16 -39.77 -2.32 37.54
N VAL A 17 -40.22 -1.66 36.46
CA VAL A 17 -41.36 -0.73 36.51
C VAL A 17 -42.64 -1.44 36.97
N GLU A 18 -42.91 -2.60 36.40
CA GLU A 18 -44.08 -3.41 36.70
C GLU A 18 -44.15 -3.80 38.20
N ARG A 19 -43.03 -4.28 38.76
CA ARG A 19 -42.91 -4.60 40.18
C ARG A 19 -43.05 -3.36 41.09
N CYS A 20 -42.57 -2.21 40.63
CA CYS A 20 -42.67 -0.96 41.38
C CYS A 20 -44.07 -0.32 41.35
N GLN A 21 -45.03 -0.85 40.61
CA GLN A 21 -46.42 -0.41 40.67
C GLN A 21 -47.10 -0.80 42.01
N THR A 22 -46.71 -1.94 42.57
CA THR A 22 -47.31 -2.49 43.79
C THR A 22 -46.33 -2.51 44.99
N ARG A 23 -45.05 -2.26 44.77
CA ARG A 23 -44.00 -2.42 45.80
C ARG A 23 -43.06 -1.19 45.83
N PRO A 24 -42.50 -0.86 47.03
CA PRO A 24 -41.54 0.24 47.16
C PRO A 24 -40.31 0.07 46.27
N ILE A 25 -39.89 1.15 45.59
CA ILE A 25 -38.73 1.15 44.68
C ILE A 25 -37.47 0.62 45.36
N ALA A 26 -37.23 0.92 46.65
CA ALA A 26 -36.06 0.50 47.36
C ALA A 26 -35.98 -1.04 47.50
N HIS A 27 -37.11 -1.69 47.79
CA HIS A 27 -37.19 -3.14 47.96
C HIS A 27 -36.95 -3.85 46.60
N VAL A 28 -37.60 -3.38 45.53
CA VAL A 28 -37.43 -3.95 44.20
C VAL A 28 -36.00 -3.75 43.68
N ALA A 29 -35.38 -2.60 43.95
CA ALA A 29 -34.02 -2.34 43.61
C ALA A 29 -33.03 -3.31 44.26
N ALA A 30 -33.21 -3.57 45.59
CA ALA A 30 -32.40 -4.52 46.33
C ALA A 30 -32.52 -5.96 45.76
N GLU A 31 -33.76 -6.42 45.50
CA GLU A 31 -34.01 -7.74 44.90
C GLU A 31 -33.39 -7.89 43.52
N MET A 32 -33.35 -6.82 42.72
CA MET A 32 -32.79 -6.85 41.39
C MET A 32 -31.27 -6.56 41.36
N GLY A 33 -30.64 -6.39 42.51
CA GLY A 33 -29.20 -6.12 42.60
C GLY A 33 -28.75 -4.79 42.02
N ILE A 34 -29.66 -3.77 41.98
CA ILE A 34 -29.35 -2.46 41.41
C ILE A 34 -29.50 -1.35 42.46
N SER A 35 -28.85 -0.22 42.25
CA SER A 35 -29.02 0.93 43.14
C SER A 35 -30.42 1.51 43.07
N ARG A 36 -30.94 2.03 44.22
CA ARG A 36 -32.18 2.74 44.28
C ARG A 36 -32.29 3.92 43.29
N ALA A 37 -31.14 4.61 43.08
CA ALA A 37 -31.07 5.71 42.12
C ALA A 37 -31.32 5.24 40.66
N CYS A 38 -30.72 4.08 40.29
CA CYS A 38 -30.94 3.46 39.00
C CYS A 38 -32.43 3.05 38.82
N ALA A 39 -33.00 2.43 39.83
CA ALA A 39 -34.41 2.04 39.80
C ALA A 39 -35.36 3.26 39.68
N SER A 40 -35.16 4.30 40.52
CA SER A 40 -35.93 5.53 40.49
C SER A 40 -35.87 6.23 39.13
N LYS A 41 -34.72 6.26 38.50
CA LYS A 41 -34.51 6.80 37.12
C LYS A 41 -35.48 6.16 36.13
N TRP A 42 -35.54 4.84 36.11
CA TRP A 42 -36.38 4.11 35.14
C TRP A 42 -37.85 4.18 35.46
N VAL A 43 -38.23 4.12 36.73
CA VAL A 43 -39.63 4.29 37.17
C VAL A 43 -40.15 5.70 36.85
N ASN A 44 -39.35 6.74 37.12
CA ASN A 44 -39.74 8.11 36.79
C ASN A 44 -39.78 8.33 35.27
N SER A 45 -38.85 7.72 34.51
CA SER A 45 -38.89 7.78 33.04
C SER A 45 -40.17 7.14 32.49
N TRP A 46 -40.58 6.02 33.04
CA TRP A 46 -41.85 5.39 32.66
C TRP A 46 -43.05 6.26 33.03
N ARG A 47 -43.08 6.84 34.25
CA ARG A 47 -44.15 7.76 34.66
C ARG A 47 -44.32 8.98 33.73
N SER A 48 -43.20 9.47 33.21
CA SER A 48 -43.19 10.64 32.31
C SER A 48 -43.47 10.31 30.86
N HIS A 49 -43.15 9.10 30.38
CA HIS A 49 -43.15 8.76 28.96
C HIS A 49 -43.86 7.43 28.63
N GLY A 50 -44.56 6.83 29.62
CA GLY A 50 -45.25 5.56 29.43
C GLY A 50 -44.31 4.42 28.95
N GLU A 51 -44.79 3.59 28.07
CA GLU A 51 -44.09 2.45 27.48
C GLU A 51 -42.75 2.80 26.75
N ALA A 52 -42.61 4.05 26.30
CA ALA A 52 -41.35 4.51 25.69
C ALA A 52 -40.29 4.90 26.73
N GLY A 53 -40.66 5.03 28.02
CA GLY A 53 -39.77 5.45 29.09
C GLY A 53 -38.56 4.51 29.33
N PRO A 54 -38.74 3.18 29.32
CA PRO A 54 -37.66 2.20 29.48
C PRO A 54 -36.72 2.06 28.29
N GLN A 55 -37.02 2.67 27.14
CA GLN A 55 -36.18 2.61 25.95
C GLN A 55 -34.87 3.40 26.11
N ASP A 56 -33.81 2.95 25.44
CA ASP A 56 -32.57 3.68 25.39
C ASP A 56 -32.75 4.98 24.59
N ARG A 57 -32.38 6.08 25.19
CA ARG A 57 -32.35 7.38 24.51
C ARG A 57 -30.97 7.59 23.88
N PRO A 58 -30.89 8.22 22.71
CA PRO A 58 -29.59 8.57 22.14
C PRO A 58 -28.84 9.51 23.09
N SER A 59 -27.60 9.20 23.40
CA SER A 59 -26.73 10.05 24.22
C SER A 59 -26.20 11.27 23.47
N THR A 60 -26.57 11.43 22.22
CA THR A 60 -26.15 12.54 21.36
C THR A 60 -26.68 13.86 21.93
N PRO A 61 -25.84 14.86 22.16
CA PRO A 61 -26.26 16.17 22.60
C PRO A 61 -27.29 16.80 21.63
N ARG A 62 -28.37 17.39 22.15
CA ARG A 62 -29.34 18.09 21.31
C ARG A 62 -28.78 19.34 20.65
N ARG A 63 -27.72 19.91 21.22
CA ARG A 63 -26.98 21.07 20.72
C ARG A 63 -25.53 20.77 20.65
N SER A 64 -24.90 21.04 19.51
CA SER A 64 -23.44 20.90 19.30
C SER A 64 -22.91 22.28 18.89
N PRO A 65 -22.37 23.08 19.84
CA PRO A 65 -21.89 24.44 19.55
C PRO A 65 -20.80 24.47 18.44
N ASN A 66 -20.01 23.41 18.34
CA ASN A 66 -18.92 23.30 17.39
C ASN A 66 -19.32 22.56 16.09
N ALA A 67 -20.64 22.42 15.81
CA ALA A 67 -21.06 21.82 14.55
C ALA A 67 -20.71 22.77 13.39
N SER A 68 -20.21 22.21 12.29
CA SER A 68 -20.01 22.99 11.07
C SER A 68 -21.34 23.56 10.58
N PRO A 69 -21.41 24.86 10.25
CA PRO A 69 -22.65 25.47 9.71
C PRO A 69 -23.11 24.76 8.42
N ALA A 70 -24.39 24.79 8.14
CA ALA A 70 -24.96 24.13 6.96
C ALA A 70 -24.32 24.62 5.67
N TRP A 71 -24.09 25.92 5.49
CA TRP A 71 -23.50 26.50 4.32
C TRP A 71 -22.06 25.96 4.04
N VAL A 72 -21.29 25.60 5.09
CA VAL A 72 -19.97 24.97 4.95
C VAL A 72 -20.11 23.57 4.41
N ILE A 73 -21.10 22.81 4.87
CA ILE A 73 -21.36 21.45 4.40
C ILE A 73 -21.76 21.49 2.91
N ASP A 74 -22.63 22.43 2.54
CA ASP A 74 -23.05 22.65 1.16
C ASP A 74 -21.86 23.01 0.25
N LYS A 75 -20.97 23.92 0.69
CA LYS A 75 -19.74 24.26 -0.03
C LYS A 75 -18.82 23.04 -0.21
N ILE A 76 -18.64 22.24 0.84
CA ILE A 76 -17.86 21.00 0.77
C ILE A 76 -18.44 20.05 -0.29
N GLU A 77 -19.77 19.91 -0.32
CA GLU A 77 -20.44 19.05 -1.29
C GLU A 77 -20.28 19.58 -2.73
N ILE A 78 -20.62 20.85 -2.96
CA ILE A 78 -20.52 21.51 -4.28
C ILE A 78 -19.10 21.37 -4.82
N TRP A 79 -18.09 21.80 -4.09
CA TRP A 79 -16.69 21.76 -4.53
C TRP A 79 -16.20 20.33 -4.77
N ARG A 80 -16.70 19.39 -3.99
CA ARG A 80 -16.38 17.98 -4.19
C ARG A 80 -17.02 17.41 -5.44
N ARG A 81 -18.26 17.78 -5.76
CA ARG A 81 -18.98 17.31 -6.96
C ARG A 81 -18.51 17.99 -8.24
N GLU A 82 -18.38 19.30 -8.22
CA GLU A 82 -18.04 20.09 -9.41
C GLU A 82 -16.55 20.04 -9.73
N HIS A 83 -15.71 20.41 -8.75
CA HIS A 83 -14.27 20.52 -8.96
C HIS A 83 -13.48 19.26 -8.64
N LYS A 84 -14.14 18.22 -8.11
CA LYS A 84 -13.49 16.95 -7.70
C LYS A 84 -12.34 17.15 -6.69
N TRP A 85 -12.34 18.25 -5.94
CA TRP A 85 -11.28 18.62 -5.01
C TRP A 85 -11.11 17.60 -3.87
N SER A 86 -9.87 17.45 -3.41
CA SER A 86 -9.54 16.64 -2.23
C SER A 86 -9.99 17.35 -0.94
N ALA A 87 -10.14 16.59 0.15
CA ALA A 87 -10.44 17.18 1.46
C ALA A 87 -9.40 18.22 1.88
N GLN A 88 -8.12 18.04 1.53
CA GLN A 88 -7.05 19.00 1.80
C GLN A 88 -7.29 20.31 1.02
N ARG A 89 -7.59 20.22 -0.28
CA ARG A 89 -7.87 21.42 -1.09
C ARG A 89 -9.09 22.17 -0.58
N ILE A 90 -10.18 21.47 -0.29
CA ILE A 90 -11.40 22.05 0.28
C ILE A 90 -11.11 22.76 1.61
N THR A 91 -10.21 22.21 2.45
CA THR A 91 -9.80 22.86 3.71
C THR A 91 -9.12 24.20 3.45
N HIS A 92 -8.25 24.30 2.45
CA HIS A 92 -7.58 25.57 2.07
C HIS A 92 -8.62 26.58 1.55
N GLU A 93 -9.47 26.17 0.64
CA GLU A 93 -10.50 27.06 0.06
C GLU A 93 -11.50 27.59 1.12
N LEU A 94 -11.82 26.75 2.13
CA LEU A 94 -12.63 27.22 3.27
C LEU A 94 -11.88 28.26 4.11
N ALA A 95 -10.58 28.08 4.32
CA ALA A 95 -9.76 29.05 5.04
C ALA A 95 -9.66 30.38 4.28
N ASP A 96 -9.51 30.34 2.95
CA ASP A 96 -9.43 31.52 2.09
C ASP A 96 -10.72 32.36 2.13
N ILE A 97 -11.88 31.73 2.36
CA ILE A 97 -13.15 32.43 2.58
C ILE A 97 -13.45 32.71 4.06
N GLY A 98 -12.44 32.62 4.92
CA GLY A 98 -12.52 32.99 6.34
C GLY A 98 -13.07 31.89 7.28
N PHE A 99 -13.24 30.65 6.81
CA PHE A 99 -13.73 29.55 7.67
C PHE A 99 -12.65 28.50 7.89
N THR A 100 -12.00 28.56 9.04
CA THR A 100 -10.94 27.59 9.40
C THR A 100 -11.56 26.30 9.92
N VAL A 101 -11.23 25.19 9.27
CA VAL A 101 -11.71 23.84 9.64
C VAL A 101 -10.58 22.81 9.48
N ASN A 102 -10.56 21.79 10.33
CA ASN A 102 -9.60 20.73 10.20
C ASN A 102 -9.95 19.81 9.02
N ARG A 103 -8.92 19.39 8.25
CA ARG A 103 -9.06 18.42 7.15
C ARG A 103 -9.84 17.16 7.55
N ARG A 104 -9.68 16.69 8.81
CA ARG A 104 -10.38 15.51 9.33
C ARG A 104 -11.90 15.75 9.42
N THR A 105 -12.32 16.98 9.71
CA THR A 105 -13.73 17.38 9.73
C THR A 105 -14.32 17.38 8.31
N VAL A 106 -13.59 17.96 7.34
CA VAL A 106 -14.00 17.91 5.92
C VAL A 106 -14.12 16.45 5.44
N THR A 107 -13.15 15.59 5.77
CA THR A 107 -13.22 14.16 5.43
C THR A 107 -14.43 13.47 6.03
N ARG A 108 -14.80 13.81 7.26
CA ARG A 108 -15.98 13.26 7.94
C ARG A 108 -17.30 13.67 7.26
N HIS A 109 -17.40 14.94 6.85
CA HIS A 109 -18.57 15.41 6.07
C HIS A 109 -18.63 14.71 4.71
N LEU A 110 -17.53 14.63 3.98
CA LEU A 110 -17.48 13.89 2.71
C LEU A 110 -17.88 12.41 2.86
N THR A 111 -17.52 11.78 3.97
CA THR A 111 -17.91 10.39 4.23
C THR A 111 -19.42 10.28 4.52
N ARG A 112 -20.00 11.20 5.31
CA ARG A 112 -21.46 11.26 5.58
C ARG A 112 -22.27 11.50 4.33
N LEU A 113 -21.76 12.35 3.41
CA LEU A 113 -22.38 12.65 2.11
C LEU A 113 -22.18 11.52 1.07
N GLY A 114 -21.47 10.43 1.43
CA GLY A 114 -21.14 9.37 0.47
C GLY A 114 -20.08 9.76 -0.55
N LEU A 115 -19.42 10.93 -0.42
CA LEU A 115 -18.46 11.50 -1.35
C LEU A 115 -17.00 11.28 -0.94
N GLY A 116 -16.74 10.42 0.03
CA GLY A 116 -15.41 10.14 0.57
C GLY A 116 -14.43 9.59 -0.46
N LYS A 117 -14.89 8.84 -1.44
CA LYS A 117 -14.07 8.26 -2.51
C LYS A 117 -14.44 8.88 -3.85
N ARG A 118 -13.42 9.25 -4.65
CA ARG A 118 -13.62 9.88 -5.96
C ARG A 118 -14.57 9.08 -6.88
N ARG A 119 -14.53 7.76 -6.80
CA ARG A 119 -15.41 6.87 -7.58
C ARG A 119 -16.91 7.01 -7.29
N PHE A 120 -17.30 7.63 -6.18
CA PHE A 120 -18.70 7.85 -5.83
C PHE A 120 -19.24 9.21 -6.32
N ILE A 121 -18.36 10.04 -6.91
CA ILE A 121 -18.73 11.38 -7.37
C ILE A 121 -19.32 11.31 -8.78
N ASP A 122 -18.83 10.37 -9.60
CA ASP A 122 -19.27 10.17 -10.98
C ASP A 122 -20.28 9.01 -11.00
N SER A 123 -21.56 9.33 -10.93
CA SER A 123 -22.66 8.35 -10.89
C SER A 123 -22.81 7.48 -12.14
N GLY A 124 -22.16 7.82 -13.24
CA GLY A 124 -22.12 7.05 -14.48
C GLY A 124 -20.72 6.65 -14.91
N GLY A 125 -19.69 6.90 -14.08
CA GLY A 125 -18.30 6.69 -14.45
C GLY A 125 -17.89 5.21 -14.46
N GLU A 126 -17.17 4.79 -15.50
CA GLU A 126 -16.53 3.46 -15.60
C GLU A 126 -15.61 3.12 -14.42
N ASN A 127 -15.29 4.09 -13.58
CA ASN A 127 -14.40 3.99 -12.42
C ASN A 127 -15.07 3.47 -11.13
N ASN A 128 -16.36 3.17 -11.14
CA ASN A 128 -17.07 2.60 -9.98
C ASN A 128 -16.70 1.13 -9.68
N ARG A 129 -16.01 0.47 -10.58
CA ARG A 129 -15.48 -0.86 -10.32
C ARG A 129 -14.28 -0.73 -9.38
N LYS A 130 -14.34 -1.38 -8.22
CA LYS A 130 -13.14 -1.62 -7.41
C LYS A 130 -12.10 -2.24 -8.33
N PRO A 131 -10.95 -1.59 -8.57
CA PRO A 131 -9.91 -2.24 -9.35
C PRO A 131 -9.59 -3.56 -8.64
N GLY A 132 -9.75 -4.67 -9.35
CA GLY A 132 -9.49 -5.98 -8.82
C GLY A 132 -8.05 -6.01 -8.29
N LYS A 133 -7.88 -6.11 -6.98
CA LYS A 133 -6.58 -6.24 -6.37
C LYS A 133 -6.12 -7.66 -6.59
N ILE A 134 -5.30 -7.89 -7.61
CA ILE A 134 -4.66 -9.18 -7.80
C ILE A 134 -3.60 -9.30 -6.71
N THR A 135 -3.86 -10.15 -5.72
CA THR A 135 -2.94 -10.41 -4.61
C THR A 135 -2.29 -11.77 -4.84
N ALA A 136 -0.97 -11.82 -4.82
CA ALA A 136 -0.25 -13.09 -4.81
C ALA A 136 -0.59 -13.83 -3.50
N ARG A 137 -0.95 -15.11 -3.61
CA ARG A 137 -1.45 -15.92 -2.47
C ARG A 137 -0.41 -16.88 -1.92
N ARG A 138 0.64 -17.17 -2.69
CA ARG A 138 1.72 -18.10 -2.36
C ARG A 138 2.98 -17.75 -3.17
N PRO A 139 4.17 -18.22 -2.78
CA PRO A 139 5.37 -18.08 -3.60
C PRO A 139 5.16 -18.62 -5.01
N GLY A 140 5.66 -17.93 -6.02
CA GLY A 140 5.50 -18.30 -7.44
C GLY A 140 4.11 -18.06 -8.04
N HIS A 141 3.12 -17.61 -7.25
CA HIS A 141 1.81 -17.28 -7.82
C HIS A 141 1.91 -16.18 -8.88
N MET A 142 2.80 -15.22 -8.67
CA MET A 142 2.98 -14.09 -9.57
C MET A 142 4.40 -13.54 -9.42
N VAL A 143 5.17 -13.57 -10.49
CA VAL A 143 6.50 -12.96 -10.57
C VAL A 143 6.43 -11.76 -11.50
N HIS A 144 6.87 -10.62 -11.02
CA HIS A 144 6.94 -9.38 -11.77
C HIS A 144 8.33 -9.20 -12.35
N LEU A 145 8.41 -8.81 -13.61
CA LEU A 145 9.66 -8.48 -14.29
C LEU A 145 9.69 -7.02 -14.68
N ASP A 146 10.87 -6.43 -14.57
CA ASP A 146 11.14 -5.05 -14.99
C ASP A 146 12.59 -4.88 -15.44
N VAL A 147 12.86 -3.88 -16.26
CA VAL A 147 14.19 -3.49 -16.70
C VAL A 147 14.44 -2.04 -16.36
N LYS A 148 15.45 -1.80 -15.53
CA LYS A 148 15.90 -0.44 -15.21
C LYS A 148 17.16 -0.10 -15.98
N LYS A 149 17.08 0.89 -16.85
CA LYS A 149 18.21 1.44 -17.60
C LYS A 149 19.02 2.38 -16.72
N VAL A 150 20.32 2.15 -16.59
CA VAL A 150 21.24 2.99 -15.81
C VAL A 150 22.49 3.33 -16.63
N GLY A 151 23.00 4.55 -16.50
CA GLY A 151 24.21 4.97 -17.18
C GLY A 151 25.41 4.10 -16.79
N ARG A 152 26.27 3.76 -17.75
CA ARG A 152 27.49 3.01 -17.51
C ARG A 152 28.50 3.84 -16.74
N ILE A 153 29.19 3.28 -15.79
CA ILE A 153 30.31 3.90 -15.07
C ILE A 153 31.59 3.66 -15.88
N PRO A 154 32.37 4.70 -16.19
CA PRO A 154 33.65 4.53 -16.81
C PRO A 154 34.66 3.93 -15.84
N ASP A 155 35.71 3.35 -16.38
CA ASP A 155 36.85 2.93 -15.57
C ASP A 155 37.53 4.15 -14.93
N GLY A 156 37.91 4.03 -13.67
CA GLY A 156 38.31 5.15 -12.84
C GLY A 156 37.18 5.92 -12.15
N GLY A 157 35.92 5.59 -12.46
CA GLY A 157 34.77 6.22 -11.85
C GLY A 157 34.18 7.41 -12.60
N ASP A 158 33.11 7.97 -12.07
CA ASP A 158 32.42 9.11 -12.63
C ASP A 158 32.56 10.36 -11.72
N TRP A 159 31.80 11.41 -12.02
CA TRP A 159 31.77 12.65 -11.25
C TRP A 159 31.44 12.47 -9.75
N ARG A 160 30.89 11.34 -9.34
CA ARG A 160 30.61 11.07 -7.92
C ARG A 160 31.90 10.85 -7.14
N ILE A 161 32.89 10.18 -7.74
CA ILE A 161 34.19 9.98 -7.10
C ILE A 161 35.05 11.24 -7.16
N HIS A 162 35.07 11.91 -8.30
CA HIS A 162 36.02 12.99 -8.56
C HIS A 162 35.45 14.38 -8.30
N GLY A 163 34.15 14.51 -8.07
CA GLY A 163 33.46 15.79 -7.99
C GLY A 163 32.99 16.29 -9.38
N ARG A 164 31.94 17.10 -9.38
CA ARG A 164 31.36 17.64 -10.62
C ARG A 164 32.28 18.61 -11.36
N ASP A 165 33.13 19.30 -10.63
CA ASP A 165 34.06 20.31 -11.17
C ASP A 165 35.44 19.78 -11.50
N SER A 166 35.68 18.46 -11.34
CA SER A 166 36.95 17.82 -11.67
C SER A 166 37.23 17.82 -13.17
N ASP A 167 38.50 17.77 -13.50
CA ASP A 167 38.96 17.70 -14.92
C ASP A 167 38.44 16.45 -15.63
N GLN A 168 38.28 15.34 -14.91
CA GLN A 168 37.67 14.13 -15.42
C GLN A 168 36.20 14.29 -15.71
N ALA A 169 35.44 14.98 -14.85
CA ALA A 169 34.03 15.28 -15.10
C ALA A 169 33.86 16.22 -16.31
N LYS A 170 34.73 17.25 -16.42
CA LYS A 170 34.79 18.17 -17.57
C LYS A 170 35.18 17.45 -18.87
N ALA A 171 36.21 16.59 -18.81
CA ALA A 171 36.61 15.77 -19.96
C ALA A 171 35.49 14.86 -20.44
N THR A 172 34.77 14.28 -19.49
CA THR A 172 33.57 13.50 -19.72
C THR A 172 32.45 14.29 -20.41
N GLY A 173 32.21 15.52 -19.93
CA GLY A 173 31.23 16.42 -20.53
C GLY A 173 31.61 16.77 -21.98
N ARG A 174 32.89 17.12 -22.23
CA ARG A 174 33.41 17.42 -23.58
C ARG A 174 33.28 16.21 -24.52
N ALA A 175 33.66 15.00 -24.07
CA ALA A 175 33.52 13.78 -24.86
C ALA A 175 32.05 13.50 -25.24
N LYS A 176 31.11 13.72 -24.29
CA LYS A 176 29.67 13.60 -24.54
C LYS A 176 29.18 14.65 -25.56
N SER A 177 29.64 15.88 -25.46
CA SER A 177 29.32 16.94 -26.41
C SER A 177 29.90 16.66 -27.80
N ALA A 178 31.04 15.98 -27.87
CA ALA A 178 31.65 15.49 -29.12
C ALA A 178 31.01 14.21 -29.67
N GLY A 179 29.88 13.75 -29.09
CA GLY A 179 29.13 12.60 -29.59
C GLY A 179 29.53 11.24 -29.01
N ALA A 180 30.45 11.19 -28.06
CA ALA A 180 30.81 9.94 -27.41
C ALA A 180 29.66 9.37 -26.58
N LYS A 181 29.20 8.16 -26.92
CA LYS A 181 28.15 7.45 -26.21
C LYS A 181 28.76 6.51 -25.17
N ARG A 182 28.58 6.82 -23.87
CA ARG A 182 29.05 5.92 -22.78
C ARG A 182 28.26 4.61 -22.66
N GLY A 183 27.12 4.56 -23.29
CA GLY A 183 26.23 3.40 -23.19
C GLY A 183 25.49 3.31 -21.86
N TYR A 184 24.77 2.22 -21.74
CA TYR A 184 23.93 1.90 -20.58
C TYR A 184 24.17 0.47 -20.13
N VAL A 185 23.79 0.20 -18.91
CA VAL A 185 23.62 -1.15 -18.37
C VAL A 185 22.15 -1.30 -17.99
N TYR A 186 21.62 -2.45 -18.24
CA TYR A 186 20.20 -2.76 -18.06
C TYR A 186 20.06 -3.74 -16.90
N LEU A 187 19.45 -3.28 -15.81
CA LEU A 187 19.18 -4.09 -14.63
C LEU A 187 17.88 -4.84 -14.85
N HIS A 188 17.99 -6.10 -15.23
CA HIS A 188 16.84 -7.00 -15.33
C HIS A 188 16.52 -7.53 -13.95
N SER A 189 15.28 -7.38 -13.50
CA SER A 189 14.82 -7.77 -12.16
C SER A 189 13.58 -8.64 -12.24
N ALA A 190 13.52 -9.68 -11.43
CA ALA A 190 12.37 -10.55 -11.26
C ALA A 190 12.03 -10.63 -9.77
N ILE A 191 10.76 -10.36 -9.41
CA ILE A 191 10.33 -10.22 -8.00
C ILE A 191 9.08 -11.05 -7.77
N ASP A 192 9.14 -11.95 -6.78
CA ASP A 192 7.95 -12.69 -6.37
C ASP A 192 6.93 -11.78 -5.67
N GLY A 193 5.70 -11.84 -6.12
CA GLY A 193 4.61 -11.01 -5.60
C GLY A 193 4.14 -11.37 -4.20
N PHE A 194 4.48 -12.54 -3.68
CA PHE A 194 4.10 -12.99 -2.35
C PHE A 194 5.22 -12.80 -1.33
N SER A 195 6.40 -13.34 -1.59
CA SER A 195 7.55 -13.33 -0.66
C SER A 195 8.40 -12.07 -0.70
N PRO A 196 8.18 -11.14 -1.58
CA PRO A 196 8.95 -10.11 -2.25
C PRO A 196 10.44 -10.41 -2.49
N VAL A 197 10.84 -11.67 -2.55
CA VAL A 197 12.21 -12.00 -2.94
C VAL A 197 12.49 -11.57 -4.37
N ALA A 198 13.71 -11.15 -4.63
CA ALA A 198 14.13 -10.55 -5.89
C ALA A 198 15.40 -11.18 -6.42
N TYR A 199 15.44 -11.31 -7.74
CA TYR A 199 16.62 -11.68 -8.50
C TYR A 199 16.93 -10.60 -9.52
N THR A 200 18.19 -10.11 -9.55
CA THR A 200 18.58 -9.01 -10.44
C THR A 200 19.92 -9.28 -11.08
N GLU A 201 19.99 -9.03 -12.39
CA GLU A 201 21.24 -9.09 -13.17
C GLU A 201 21.47 -7.79 -13.93
N PRO A 202 22.68 -7.22 -13.88
CA PRO A 202 23.12 -6.18 -14.79
C PRO A 202 23.52 -6.78 -16.14
N LEU A 203 22.79 -6.45 -17.21
CA LEU A 203 22.97 -6.98 -18.55
C LEU A 203 23.28 -5.87 -19.55
N ALA A 204 23.78 -6.26 -20.73
CA ALA A 204 24.26 -5.32 -21.75
C ALA A 204 23.13 -4.57 -22.48
N ASP A 205 21.97 -5.18 -22.61
CA ASP A 205 20.84 -4.62 -23.35
C ASP A 205 19.48 -5.12 -22.82
N GLU A 206 18.40 -4.61 -23.39
CA GLU A 206 17.01 -5.01 -23.14
C GLU A 206 16.36 -5.71 -24.33
N LYS A 207 17.15 -6.45 -25.13
CA LYS A 207 16.60 -7.17 -26.28
C LYS A 207 15.80 -8.41 -25.86
N GLY A 208 14.96 -8.90 -26.76
CA GLY A 208 14.09 -10.06 -26.50
C GLY A 208 14.88 -11.32 -26.11
N ALA A 209 15.98 -11.62 -26.80
CA ALA A 209 16.84 -12.75 -26.48
C ALA A 209 17.48 -12.59 -25.08
N THR A 210 17.94 -11.40 -24.74
CA THR A 210 18.53 -11.10 -23.43
C THR A 210 17.50 -11.25 -22.30
N ALA A 211 16.29 -10.72 -22.50
CA ALA A 211 15.18 -10.86 -21.54
C ALA A 211 14.74 -12.33 -21.39
N ALA A 212 14.73 -13.10 -22.47
CA ALA A 212 14.44 -14.54 -22.47
C ALA A 212 15.48 -15.32 -21.68
N ALA A 213 16.77 -15.08 -21.94
CA ALA A 213 17.86 -15.71 -21.22
C ALA A 213 17.86 -15.35 -19.72
N PHE A 214 17.60 -14.08 -19.39
CA PHE A 214 17.40 -13.64 -18.02
C PHE A 214 16.24 -14.40 -17.34
N LEU A 215 15.08 -14.51 -17.99
CA LEU A 215 13.93 -15.23 -17.44
C LEU A 215 14.26 -16.71 -17.20
N SER A 216 15.01 -17.34 -18.08
CA SER A 216 15.47 -18.73 -17.90
C SER A 216 16.30 -18.88 -16.62
N ARG A 217 17.30 -18.01 -16.41
CA ARG A 217 18.12 -18.02 -15.19
C ARG A 217 17.32 -17.67 -13.95
N ALA A 218 16.41 -16.70 -14.05
CA ALA A 218 15.50 -16.34 -12.95
C ALA A 218 14.63 -17.53 -12.53
N LYS A 219 14.10 -18.30 -13.47
CA LYS A 219 13.32 -19.52 -13.16
C LYS A 219 14.16 -20.54 -12.39
N VAL A 220 15.40 -20.78 -12.82
CA VAL A 220 16.34 -21.68 -12.12
C VAL A 220 16.63 -21.17 -10.71
N TRP A 221 16.89 -19.86 -10.59
CA TRP A 221 17.14 -19.24 -9.31
C TRP A 221 15.94 -19.38 -8.37
N PHE A 222 14.72 -19.10 -8.83
CA PHE A 222 13.51 -19.27 -8.05
C PHE A 222 13.25 -20.72 -7.64
N ALA A 223 13.55 -21.68 -8.53
CA ALA A 223 13.44 -23.11 -8.24
C ALA A 223 14.40 -23.54 -7.12
N ALA A 224 15.66 -23.06 -7.16
CA ALA A 224 16.65 -23.28 -6.10
C ALA A 224 16.20 -22.70 -4.73
N HIS A 225 15.27 -21.74 -4.73
CA HIS A 225 14.68 -21.14 -3.55
C HIS A 225 13.28 -21.69 -3.22
N GLY A 226 12.93 -22.87 -3.72
CA GLY A 226 11.67 -23.55 -3.43
C GLY A 226 10.47 -23.07 -4.23
N ILE A 227 10.65 -22.18 -5.21
CA ILE A 227 9.59 -21.75 -6.14
C ILE A 227 9.72 -22.53 -7.44
N ASN A 228 9.33 -23.78 -7.42
CA ASN A 228 9.47 -24.72 -8.55
C ASN A 228 8.53 -24.39 -9.72
N HIS A 229 7.46 -23.63 -9.47
CA HIS A 229 6.50 -23.28 -10.51
C HIS A 229 6.05 -21.83 -10.39
N ILE A 230 6.16 -21.10 -11.51
CA ILE A 230 5.66 -19.72 -11.64
C ILE A 230 4.36 -19.77 -12.43
N HIS A 231 3.24 -19.49 -11.75
CA HIS A 231 1.92 -19.51 -12.39
C HIS A 231 1.69 -18.33 -13.33
N ARG A 232 2.26 -17.16 -12.99
CA ARG A 232 2.05 -15.94 -13.74
C ARG A 232 3.29 -15.08 -13.76
N ILE A 233 3.65 -14.63 -14.94
CA ILE A 233 4.66 -13.58 -15.15
C ILE A 233 3.92 -12.29 -15.49
N VAL A 234 4.26 -11.22 -14.80
CA VAL A 234 3.71 -9.87 -15.03
C VAL A 234 4.83 -8.97 -15.53
N THR A 235 4.62 -8.33 -16.68
CA THR A 235 5.56 -7.39 -17.29
C THR A 235 4.83 -6.12 -17.71
N ASP A 236 5.56 -5.08 -18.03
CA ASP A 236 5.04 -3.98 -18.84
C ASP A 236 4.84 -4.40 -20.30
N ASN A 237 4.62 -3.42 -21.20
CA ASN A 237 4.47 -3.65 -22.63
C ASN A 237 5.79 -3.46 -23.42
N GLY A 238 6.95 -3.54 -22.75
CA GLY A 238 8.25 -3.42 -23.37
C GLY A 238 8.43 -4.39 -24.54
N ALA A 239 9.15 -3.95 -25.58
CA ALA A 239 9.34 -4.74 -26.80
C ALA A 239 10.02 -6.09 -26.51
N CYS A 240 10.94 -6.15 -25.56
CA CYS A 240 11.61 -7.37 -25.16
C CYS A 240 10.66 -8.46 -24.66
N TYR A 241 9.60 -8.08 -23.94
CA TYR A 241 8.59 -9.01 -23.41
C TYR A 241 7.54 -9.43 -24.43
N ARG A 242 7.55 -8.81 -25.62
CA ARG A 242 6.68 -9.15 -26.74
C ARG A 242 7.32 -10.08 -27.75
N SER A 243 8.61 -10.37 -27.57
CA SER A 243 9.38 -11.21 -28.49
C SER A 243 8.95 -12.68 -28.43
N GLY A 244 9.12 -13.40 -29.55
CA GLY A 244 8.87 -14.83 -29.62
C GLY A 244 9.79 -15.64 -28.70
N ASP A 245 11.05 -15.22 -28.54
CA ASP A 245 12.01 -15.85 -27.65
C ASP A 245 11.54 -15.78 -26.20
N PHE A 246 11.07 -14.61 -25.76
CA PHE A 246 10.53 -14.46 -24.40
C PHE A 246 9.28 -15.33 -24.20
N ALA A 247 8.37 -15.35 -25.17
CA ALA A 247 7.15 -16.18 -25.09
C ALA A 247 7.51 -17.67 -25.01
N ARG A 248 8.52 -18.13 -25.73
CA ARG A 248 9.01 -19.53 -25.68
C ARG A 248 9.51 -19.89 -24.28
N ILE A 249 10.28 -19.02 -23.63
CA ILE A 249 10.79 -19.27 -22.27
C ILE A 249 9.69 -19.16 -21.22
N VAL A 250 8.69 -18.29 -21.39
CA VAL A 250 7.50 -18.27 -20.52
C VAL A 250 6.86 -19.66 -20.50
N GLY A 251 6.66 -20.27 -21.66
CA GLY A 251 6.08 -21.58 -21.81
C GLY A 251 4.57 -21.60 -21.62
N GLN A 252 3.94 -22.74 -21.95
CA GLN A 252 2.49 -22.89 -21.93
C GLN A 252 1.87 -22.97 -20.51
N GLN A 253 2.62 -23.47 -19.54
CA GLN A 253 2.14 -23.65 -18.16
C GLN A 253 2.16 -22.34 -17.33
N THR A 254 2.81 -21.30 -17.82
CA THR A 254 2.92 -20.00 -17.16
C THR A 254 2.11 -18.95 -17.89
N ARG A 255 1.18 -18.29 -17.23
CA ARG A 255 0.41 -17.22 -17.84
C ARG A 255 1.26 -15.94 -17.93
N HIS A 256 1.51 -15.46 -19.13
CA HIS A 256 2.06 -14.11 -19.31
C HIS A 256 0.95 -13.05 -19.26
N GLN A 257 1.09 -12.10 -18.34
CA GLN A 257 0.18 -10.98 -18.19
C GLN A 257 0.95 -9.66 -18.37
N ARG A 258 0.62 -8.93 -19.40
CA ARG A 258 1.12 -7.56 -19.60
C ARG A 258 0.24 -6.56 -18.86
N THR A 259 0.83 -5.53 -18.29
CA THR A 259 0.07 -4.43 -17.66
C THR A 259 -0.71 -3.65 -18.71
N LYS A 260 -1.87 -3.14 -18.34
CA LYS A 260 -2.61 -2.23 -19.23
C LYS A 260 -1.83 -0.93 -19.39
N PRO A 261 -1.78 -0.34 -20.60
CA PRO A 261 -1.19 0.98 -20.80
C PRO A 261 -1.76 1.99 -19.79
N TYR A 262 -0.96 2.91 -19.35
CA TYR A 262 -1.33 3.98 -18.40
C TYR A 262 -1.92 3.50 -17.06
N THR A 263 -1.66 2.25 -16.65
CA THR A 263 -2.14 1.71 -15.38
C THR A 263 -0.97 1.28 -14.46
N PRO A 264 -0.20 2.23 -13.90
CA PRO A 264 1.00 1.94 -13.10
C PRO A 264 0.72 1.09 -11.86
N ARG A 265 -0.52 1.09 -11.37
CA ARG A 265 -0.91 0.33 -10.17
C ARG A 265 -0.72 -1.19 -10.29
N HIS A 266 -0.62 -1.73 -11.49
CA HIS A 266 -0.45 -3.17 -11.69
C HIS A 266 1.01 -3.62 -11.48
N ASN A 267 1.97 -2.70 -11.57
CA ASN A 267 3.40 -3.00 -11.44
C ASN A 267 4.07 -2.38 -10.21
N GLY A 268 3.29 -1.77 -9.30
CA GLY A 268 3.81 -1.01 -8.15
C GLY A 268 4.75 -1.79 -7.22
N LYS A 269 4.71 -3.13 -7.22
CA LYS A 269 5.66 -3.94 -6.44
C LYS A 269 7.03 -3.97 -7.09
N VAL A 270 7.06 -4.16 -8.41
CA VAL A 270 8.33 -4.17 -9.13
C VAL A 270 8.92 -2.76 -9.27
N GLU A 271 8.10 -1.73 -9.41
CA GLU A 271 8.56 -0.33 -9.43
C GLU A 271 9.23 0.08 -8.11
N ARG A 272 8.75 -0.46 -6.99
CA ARG A 272 9.31 -0.17 -5.68
C ARG A 272 10.71 -0.78 -5.49
N TYR A 273 10.95 -1.98 -5.99
CA TYR A 273 12.23 -2.66 -5.83
C TYR A 273 13.39 -1.94 -6.55
N PRO A 274 13.31 -1.59 -7.86
CA PRO A 274 14.36 -0.82 -8.53
C PRO A 274 14.59 0.55 -7.90
N ARG A 275 13.56 1.12 -7.24
CA ARG A 275 13.72 2.35 -6.49
C ARG A 275 14.56 2.11 -5.23
N ILE A 276 14.27 1.06 -4.46
CA ILE A 276 15.07 0.71 -3.28
C ILE A 276 16.52 0.40 -3.67
N LEU A 277 16.72 -0.40 -4.73
CA LEU A 277 18.05 -0.67 -5.28
C LEU A 277 18.79 0.62 -5.69
N ALA A 278 18.06 1.57 -6.28
CA ALA A 278 18.65 2.84 -6.67
C ALA A 278 19.05 3.68 -5.44
N GLU A 279 18.20 3.76 -4.44
CA GLU A 279 18.41 4.54 -3.23
C GLU A 279 19.50 3.93 -2.33
N GLU A 280 19.55 2.61 -2.21
CA GLU A 280 20.47 1.94 -1.27
C GLU A 280 21.81 1.52 -1.91
N VAL A 281 21.90 1.40 -3.23
CA VAL A 281 23.14 0.99 -3.92
C VAL A 281 23.57 1.99 -4.97
N LEU A 282 22.73 2.22 -6.00
CA LEU A 282 23.20 2.90 -7.21
C LEU A 282 23.56 4.38 -6.94
N TYR A 283 22.90 5.01 -5.98
CA TYR A 283 23.11 6.42 -5.65
C TYR A 283 23.70 6.66 -4.25
N ALA A 284 23.70 5.62 -3.41
CA ALA A 284 24.27 5.70 -2.06
C ALA A 284 25.80 5.47 -2.06
N HIS A 285 26.32 4.79 -3.08
CA HIS A 285 27.74 4.43 -3.15
C HIS A 285 28.42 4.97 -4.40
N GLU A 286 29.71 5.19 -4.27
CA GLU A 286 30.61 5.55 -5.36
C GLU A 286 31.28 4.31 -5.90
N PHE A 287 31.40 4.22 -7.24
CA PHE A 287 31.97 3.05 -7.89
C PHE A 287 33.07 3.45 -8.86
N THR A 288 34.22 2.81 -8.73
CA THR A 288 35.39 3.04 -9.59
C THR A 288 35.24 2.46 -10.99
N SER A 289 34.29 1.53 -11.19
CA SER A 289 34.03 0.91 -12.48
C SER A 289 32.61 0.33 -12.54
N GLN A 290 32.16 0.00 -13.76
CA GLN A 290 30.93 -0.75 -13.96
C GLN A 290 31.00 -2.15 -13.35
N HIS A 291 32.16 -2.77 -13.35
CA HIS A 291 32.39 -4.11 -12.74
C HIS A 291 32.16 -4.05 -11.22
N ALA A 292 32.76 -3.08 -10.54
CA ALA A 292 32.57 -2.85 -9.11
C ALA A 292 31.09 -2.65 -8.74
N ARG A 293 30.36 -1.83 -9.54
CA ARG A 293 28.92 -1.65 -9.33
C ARG A 293 28.14 -2.96 -9.53
N SER A 294 28.47 -3.74 -10.53
CA SER A 294 27.79 -5.01 -10.79
C SER A 294 28.02 -6.02 -9.67
N ALA A 295 29.23 -6.10 -9.14
CA ALA A 295 29.55 -6.91 -7.97
C ALA A 295 28.77 -6.46 -6.73
N ALA A 296 28.70 -5.16 -6.47
CA ALA A 296 27.93 -4.61 -5.36
C ALA A 296 26.42 -4.90 -5.47
N ILE A 297 25.85 -4.88 -6.69
CA ILE A 297 24.44 -5.26 -6.91
C ILE A 297 24.23 -6.74 -6.56
N SER A 298 25.16 -7.62 -6.90
CA SER A 298 25.06 -9.05 -6.57
C SER A 298 25.09 -9.30 -5.07
N VAL A 299 26.00 -8.66 -4.35
CA VAL A 299 26.08 -8.72 -2.88
C VAL A 299 24.83 -8.14 -2.25
N TRP A 300 24.39 -6.96 -2.71
CA TRP A 300 23.19 -6.33 -2.19
C TRP A 300 21.93 -7.18 -2.44
N ASN A 301 21.84 -7.90 -3.53
CA ASN A 301 20.72 -8.79 -3.81
C ASN A 301 20.58 -9.88 -2.74
N ILE A 302 21.69 -10.40 -2.24
CA ILE A 302 21.75 -11.34 -1.10
C ILE A 302 21.26 -10.59 0.16
N HIS A 303 21.83 -9.43 0.46
CA HIS A 303 21.41 -8.60 1.60
C HIS A 303 19.91 -8.29 1.57
N TYR A 304 19.38 -7.86 0.43
CA TYR A 304 17.97 -7.58 0.24
C TYR A 304 17.08 -8.77 0.59
N ASN A 305 17.43 -9.93 0.11
CA ASN A 305 16.61 -11.13 0.28
C ASN A 305 16.68 -11.71 1.70
N TYR A 306 17.84 -11.70 2.35
CA TYR A 306 18.09 -12.45 3.57
C TYR A 306 18.30 -11.61 4.83
N HIS A 307 18.62 -10.32 4.68
CA HIS A 307 18.99 -9.48 5.82
C HIS A 307 18.14 -8.21 5.94
N ARG A 308 17.71 -7.66 4.81
CA ARG A 308 16.99 -6.38 4.81
C ARG A 308 15.55 -6.52 5.32
N PRO A 309 15.14 -5.77 6.36
CA PRO A 309 13.73 -5.72 6.80
C PRO A 309 12.81 -5.25 5.68
N HIS A 310 11.70 -5.95 5.47
CA HIS A 310 10.75 -5.63 4.40
C HIS A 310 9.32 -5.52 4.95
N SER A 311 8.64 -4.39 4.70
CA SER A 311 7.28 -4.12 5.18
C SER A 311 6.24 -5.15 4.68
N GLY A 312 6.44 -5.72 3.48
CA GLY A 312 5.61 -6.80 2.93
C GLY A 312 5.84 -8.16 3.59
N ALA A 313 6.88 -8.30 4.41
CA ALA A 313 7.20 -9.49 5.19
C ALA A 313 7.12 -9.23 6.71
N ALA A 314 6.27 -8.28 7.12
CA ALA A 314 6.08 -7.90 8.52
C ALA A 314 7.36 -7.45 9.24
N GLY A 315 8.27 -6.78 8.51
CA GLY A 315 9.55 -6.31 9.06
C GLY A 315 10.66 -7.35 9.05
N LEU A 316 10.39 -8.56 8.61
CA LEU A 316 11.39 -9.62 8.40
C LEU A 316 11.98 -9.53 6.97
N PRO A 317 13.13 -10.17 6.69
CA PRO A 317 13.66 -10.26 5.35
C PRO A 317 12.71 -10.99 4.38
N PRO A 318 12.70 -10.68 3.07
CA PRO A 318 11.86 -11.34 2.08
C PRO A 318 11.89 -12.87 2.11
N ALA A 319 13.07 -13.47 2.31
CA ALA A 319 13.27 -14.91 2.36
C ALA A 319 12.55 -15.59 3.56
N SER A 320 12.22 -14.85 4.61
CA SER A 320 11.46 -15.39 5.75
C SER A 320 10.06 -15.90 5.37
N ARG A 321 9.56 -15.53 4.19
CA ARG A 321 8.28 -15.99 3.66
C ARG A 321 8.36 -17.30 2.87
N PHE A 322 9.51 -17.88 2.73
CA PHE A 322 9.66 -19.26 2.28
C PHE A 322 9.24 -20.22 3.41
N ARG A 323 8.72 -21.38 3.06
CA ARG A 323 8.47 -22.42 4.07
C ARG A 323 9.81 -22.83 4.69
N ALA A 324 9.85 -22.95 6.01
CA ALA A 324 10.99 -23.52 6.72
C ALA A 324 11.30 -24.91 6.13
N GLY A 325 12.51 -25.08 5.61
CA GLY A 325 12.95 -26.31 4.94
C GLY A 325 13.83 -26.10 3.70
N VAL A 326 13.91 -24.88 3.17
CA VAL A 326 14.82 -24.53 2.06
C VAL A 326 15.90 -23.55 2.57
N THR A 327 16.64 -23.98 3.56
CA THR A 327 17.81 -23.25 4.08
C THR A 327 19.08 -23.97 3.70
N ASN A 328 19.37 -24.10 2.40
CA ASN A 328 20.68 -24.54 1.92
C ASN A 328 21.58 -23.38 1.47
N VAL A 329 21.35 -22.19 1.98
CA VAL A 329 22.30 -21.09 1.85
C VAL A 329 22.80 -20.78 3.25
N GLN A 330 23.83 -21.50 3.69
CA GLN A 330 24.65 -21.03 4.79
C GLN A 330 25.36 -19.76 4.31
N PRO A 331 25.26 -18.65 5.04
CA PRO A 331 26.13 -17.51 4.78
C PRO A 331 27.55 -17.90 5.24
N SER A 332 28.37 -18.33 4.32
CA SER A 332 29.81 -18.38 4.57
C SER A 332 30.35 -16.95 4.47
N TYR A 333 30.29 -16.22 5.54
CA TYR A 333 31.08 -15.03 5.78
C TYR A 333 31.85 -15.23 7.08
N ASN A 334 33.08 -15.68 6.98
CA ASN A 334 34.16 -15.31 7.89
C ASN A 334 34.86 -14.09 7.31
#